data_972a2761b8a4b5aabed536c65868d9c8
#
_entry.id   972a2761b8a4b5aabed536c65868d9c8
#
_cell.length_a   1.000
_cell.length_b   1.000
_cell.length_c   1.000
_cell.angle_alpha   90.00
_cell.angle_beta   90.00
_cell.angle_gamma   90.00
#
_symmetry.space_group_name_H-M   'P 1'
#
loop_
_entity.id
_entity.type
_entity.pdbx_description
1 polymer ?
#
loop_
_entity_poly.entity_id
_entity_poly.type
_entity_poly.pdbx_seq_one_letter_code
_entity_poly.pdbx_strand_id
1 'polypeptide(L)' 'MEVRVEFTVEQFVPGAPGPHVLAAVDAAEARGLTVEFGPFGSSGEGDDATLVPAVEAAIRAALDAGATRVSIQVSRID' A
#
# COMPACT_ATOMS: atom_id res chain seq x y z
N MET A 1 6.87 -9.53 14.57
CA MET A 1 5.92 -8.62 15.25
C MET A 1 4.80 -8.22 14.30
N GLU A 2 3.62 -8.05 14.81
CA GLU A 2 2.49 -7.62 14.00
C GLU A 2 2.52 -6.12 13.78
N VAL A 3 2.32 -5.71 12.55
CA VAL A 3 2.32 -4.31 12.13
C VAL A 3 1.14 -4.05 11.19
N ARG A 4 0.77 -2.79 11.11
CA ARG A 4 -0.26 -2.31 10.22
C ARG A 4 0.33 -1.23 9.33
N VAL A 5 0.01 -1.27 8.04
CA VAL A 5 0.33 -0.19 7.11
C VAL A 5 -0.95 0.49 6.65
N GLU A 6 -0.89 1.80 6.54
CA GLU A 6 -1.93 2.61 5.90
C GLU A 6 -1.22 3.48 4.88
N PHE A 7 -1.74 3.50 3.66
CA PHE A 7 -1.08 4.29 2.61
C PHE A 7 -2.07 4.90 1.62
N THR A 8 -1.68 6.04 1.08
CA THR A 8 -2.38 6.69 -0.02
C THR A 8 -1.41 6.91 -1.16
N VAL A 9 -1.90 6.75 -2.37
CA VAL A 9 -1.12 6.93 -3.60
C VAL A 9 -1.77 8.06 -4.39
N GLU A 10 -1.07 9.16 -4.55
CA GLU A 10 -1.61 10.31 -5.26
C GLU A 10 -1.18 10.24 -6.74
N GLN A 11 -2.03 10.61 -7.63
CA GLN A 11 -3.28 11.35 -7.41
C GLN A 11 -4.39 10.43 -6.93
N PHE A 12 -5.09 10.84 -5.91
CA PHE A 12 -6.12 10.05 -5.27
C PHE A 12 -7.51 10.63 -5.54
N VAL A 13 -8.42 9.79 -6.02
CA VAL A 13 -9.84 10.13 -6.15
C VAL A 13 -10.61 9.19 -5.25
N PRO A 14 -11.33 9.68 -4.23
CA PRO A 14 -12.08 8.82 -3.31
C PRO A 14 -13.03 7.88 -4.03
N GLY A 15 -12.94 6.58 -3.72
CA GLY A 15 -13.79 5.56 -4.31
C GLY A 15 -13.48 5.19 -5.75
N ALA A 16 -12.46 5.77 -6.35
CA ALA A 16 -12.10 5.51 -7.76
C ALA A 16 -10.58 5.32 -7.88
N PRO A 17 -10.04 4.14 -7.50
CA PRO A 17 -8.60 3.89 -7.57
C PRO A 17 -8.10 3.93 -9.01
N GLY A 18 -7.05 4.72 -9.25
CA GLY A 18 -6.40 4.80 -10.55
C GLY A 18 -5.38 3.69 -10.76
N PRO A 19 -4.76 3.62 -11.97
CA PRO A 19 -3.80 2.56 -12.29
C PRO A 19 -2.59 2.53 -11.36
N HIS A 20 -2.15 3.67 -10.84
CA HIS A 20 -1.03 3.74 -9.90
C HIS A 20 -1.38 3.15 -8.53
N VAL A 21 -2.63 3.28 -8.09
CA VAL A 21 -3.11 2.65 -6.86
C VAL A 21 -3.19 1.14 -7.04
N LEU A 22 -3.77 0.70 -8.15
CA LEU A 22 -3.90 -0.73 -8.44
C LEU A 22 -2.53 -1.39 -8.58
N ALA A 23 -1.56 -0.72 -9.21
CA ALA A 23 -0.19 -1.22 -9.32
C ALA A 23 0.46 -1.41 -7.94
N ALA A 24 0.26 -0.45 -7.04
CA ALA A 24 0.79 -0.54 -5.67
C ALA A 24 0.18 -1.72 -4.92
N VAL A 25 -1.14 -1.87 -4.99
CA VAL A 25 -1.84 -2.97 -4.31
C VAL A 25 -1.43 -4.32 -4.88
N ASP A 26 -1.37 -4.45 -6.20
CA ASP A 26 -0.96 -5.70 -6.84
C ASP A 26 0.47 -6.09 -6.44
N ALA A 27 1.38 -5.12 -6.37
CA ALA A 27 2.76 -5.38 -5.97
C ALA A 27 2.85 -5.83 -4.51
N ALA A 28 2.07 -5.23 -3.62
CA ALA A 28 2.02 -5.61 -2.21
C ALA A 28 1.44 -7.02 -2.05
N GLU A 29 0.37 -7.33 -2.77
CA GLU A 29 -0.27 -8.64 -2.71
C GLU A 29 0.61 -9.74 -3.30
N ALA A 30 1.39 -9.43 -4.31
CA ALA A 30 2.36 -10.37 -4.87
C ALA A 30 3.45 -10.77 -3.85
N ARG A 31 3.66 -9.96 -2.82
CA ARG A 31 4.61 -10.23 -1.73
C ARG A 31 3.93 -10.83 -0.50
N GLY A 32 2.64 -11.18 -0.60
CA GLY A 32 1.93 -11.89 0.47
C GLY A 32 1.13 -11.00 1.43
N LEU A 33 1.07 -9.69 1.20
CA LEU A 33 0.27 -8.79 2.02
C LEU A 33 -1.14 -8.68 1.44
N THR A 34 -2.14 -8.95 2.28
CA THR A 34 -3.54 -8.71 1.88
C THR A 34 -3.87 -7.23 2.11
N VAL A 35 -4.34 -6.57 1.07
CA VAL A 35 -4.63 -5.14 1.11
C VAL A 35 -6.12 -4.89 1.00
N GLU A 36 -6.64 -4.03 1.88
CA GLU A 36 -8.03 -3.59 1.84
C GLU A 36 -8.08 -2.15 1.33
N PHE A 37 -9.00 -1.89 0.41
CA PHE A 37 -9.28 -0.53 -0.05
C PHE A 37 -10.27 0.13 0.90
N GLY A 38 -9.89 1.31 1.40
CA GLY A 38 -10.82 2.19 2.08
C GLY A 38 -11.23 3.32 1.15
N PRO A 39 -12.22 4.12 1.55
CA PRO A 39 -12.68 5.26 0.74
C PRO A 39 -11.62 6.35 0.56
N PHE A 40 -10.64 6.41 1.46
CA PHE A 40 -9.60 7.44 1.44
C PHE A 40 -8.18 6.89 1.44
N GLY A 41 -8.02 5.58 1.27
CA GLY A 41 -6.70 4.98 1.25
C GLY A 41 -6.76 3.46 1.31
N SER A 42 -5.60 2.86 1.41
CA SER A 42 -5.45 1.41 1.46
C SER A 42 -4.77 1.01 2.76
N SER A 43 -5.04 -0.19 3.24
CA SER A 43 -4.44 -0.68 4.49
C SER A 43 -4.17 -2.18 4.43
N GLY A 44 -3.26 -2.63 5.26
CA GLY A 44 -2.95 -4.05 5.42
C GLY A 44 -2.31 -4.32 6.75
N GLU A 45 -2.40 -5.56 7.21
CA GLU A 45 -1.80 -6.01 8.46
C GLU A 45 -1.05 -7.31 8.22
N GLY A 46 0.00 -7.53 8.99
CA GLY A 46 0.75 -8.77 8.93
C GLY A 46 2.02 -8.69 9.73
N ASP A 47 2.80 -9.74 9.63
CA ASP A 47 4.11 -9.76 10.26
C ASP A 47 5.06 -8.80 9.51
N ASP A 48 5.93 -8.14 10.25
CA ASP A 48 6.85 -7.16 9.68
C ASP A 48 7.76 -7.75 8.60
N ALA A 49 8.13 -9.02 8.74
CA ALA A 49 8.97 -9.69 7.74
C ALA A 49 8.28 -9.81 6.38
N THR A 50 6.95 -9.85 6.36
CA THR A 50 6.16 -9.88 5.13
C THR A 50 5.76 -8.47 4.69
N LEU A 51 5.30 -7.67 5.65
CA LEU A 51 4.71 -6.35 5.35
C LEU A 51 5.75 -5.36 4.83
N VAL A 52 6.92 -5.27 5.43
CA VAL A 52 7.92 -4.27 5.04
C VAL A 52 8.39 -4.45 3.60
N PRO A 53 8.77 -5.66 3.15
CA PRO A 53 9.10 -5.86 1.74
C PRO A 53 7.93 -5.62 0.79
N ALA A 54 6.70 -5.90 1.23
CA ALA A 54 5.50 -5.65 0.42
C ALA A 54 5.29 -4.14 0.22
N VAL A 55 5.49 -3.34 1.27
CA VAL A 55 5.38 -1.88 1.19
C VAL A 55 6.45 -1.31 0.27
N GLU A 56 7.68 -1.82 0.35
CA GLU A 56 8.76 -1.40 -0.54
C GLU A 56 8.38 -1.65 -2.01
N ALA A 57 7.83 -2.82 -2.32
CA ALA A 57 7.38 -3.16 -3.67
C ALA A 57 6.23 -2.25 -4.12
N ALA A 58 5.31 -1.92 -3.20
CA ALA A 58 4.19 -1.03 -3.50
C ALA A 58 4.67 0.38 -3.85
N ILE A 59 5.65 0.91 -3.11
CA ILE A 59 6.23 2.22 -3.39
C ILE A 59 6.81 2.26 -4.80
N ARG A 60 7.61 1.27 -5.13
CA ARG A 60 8.26 1.20 -6.45
C ARG A 60 7.21 1.13 -7.56
N ALA A 61 6.23 0.25 -7.43
CA ALA A 61 5.20 0.07 -8.44
C ALA A 61 4.34 1.33 -8.62
N ALA A 62 3.99 2.00 -7.53
CA ALA A 62 3.20 3.23 -7.58
C ALA A 62 3.93 4.33 -8.33
N LEU A 63 5.20 4.56 -8.00
CA LEU A 63 5.99 5.59 -8.65
C LEU A 63 6.23 5.28 -10.13
N ASP A 64 6.51 4.03 -10.45
CA ASP A 64 6.70 3.61 -11.84
C ASP A 64 5.42 3.74 -12.67
N ALA A 65 4.26 3.63 -12.03
CA ALA A 65 2.96 3.79 -12.69
C ALA A 65 2.47 5.24 -12.73
N GLY A 66 3.27 6.20 -12.28
CA GLY A 66 2.98 7.61 -12.40
C GLY A 66 2.43 8.31 -11.17
N ALA A 67 2.52 7.69 -10.01
CA ALA A 67 2.12 8.34 -8.76
C ALA A 67 2.98 9.58 -8.51
N THR A 68 2.34 10.65 -8.05
CA THR A 68 3.04 11.89 -7.72
C THR A 68 3.53 11.90 -6.28
N ARG A 69 2.92 11.09 -5.44
CA ARG A 69 3.30 10.97 -4.02
C ARG A 69 2.73 9.70 -3.42
N VAL A 70 3.50 9.06 -2.56
CA VAL A 70 3.04 7.92 -1.76
C VAL A 70 3.22 8.30 -0.30
N SER A 71 2.13 8.29 0.47
CA SER A 71 2.15 8.61 1.89
C SER A 71 1.89 7.33 2.68
N ILE A 72 2.78 6.99 3.59
CA ILE A 72 2.75 5.70 4.28
C ILE A 72 2.91 5.91 5.78
N GLN A 73 2.09 5.20 6.55
CA GLN A 73 2.26 5.03 7.99
C GLN A 73 2.34 3.55 8.31
N VAL A 74 3.37 3.15 9.05
CA VAL A 74 3.51 1.79 9.56
C VAL A 74 3.51 1.86 11.08
N SER A 75 2.65 1.08 11.70
CA SER A 75 2.48 1.07 13.17
C SER A 75 2.56 -0.35 13.70
N ARG A 76 3.11 -0.49 14.90
CA ARG A 76 3.03 -1.77 15.63
C ARG A 76 1.64 -1.90 16.23
N ILE A 77 1.10 -3.11 16.18
CA ILE A 77 -0.24 -3.39 16.72
C ILE A 77 -0.24 -4.49 17.77
N ASP A 78 0.93 -5.00 18.16
CA ASP A 78 1.07 -6.00 19.24
C ASP A 78 1.63 -5.40 20.53
#